data_7f492efa8bc03b961d24f8abc45d4278
#
_entry.id   7f492efa8bc03b961d24f8abc45d4278
#
_cell.length_a   1.000
_cell.length_b   1.000
_cell.length_c   1.000
_cell.angle_alpha   90.00
_cell.angle_beta   90.00
_cell.angle_gamma   90.00
#
_symmetry.space_group_name_H-M   'P 1'
#
loop_
_entity.id
_entity.type
_entity.pdbx_description
1 polymer ?
#
loop_
_entity_poly.entity_id
_entity_poly.type
_entity_poly.pdbx_seq_one_letter_code
_entity_poly.pdbx_strand_id
1 'polypeptide(L)'
;MGAAFGGMMLRKILAVLYTALAIGANAALAGDAEALREGDMRKLAIHDAPVDLPAAVFLDAADAEVPLADWQGQWVVLNFWATWCAPCREEMPSLLRLQQAMPELAVLPVATGRNAVEGIERFYEEAGVQALPILRDPKSNLARPMGVMGLPVTVILNPQGQEVARLIGDAEWDSAHAQTVLRAFMAGN
;
A
#
# COMPACT_ATOMS: atom_id res chain seq x y z
N MET A 1 -8.76 23.01 -48.80
CA MET A 1 -9.06 23.24 -47.39
C MET A 1 -9.91 22.05 -46.87
N GLY A 2 -9.29 20.92 -46.51
CA GLY A 2 -10.05 19.71 -46.15
C GLY A 2 -9.30 18.67 -45.32
N ALA A 3 -8.03 18.90 -44.90
CA ALA A 3 -7.23 17.87 -44.23
C ALA A 3 -7.03 18.03 -42.70
N ALA A 4 -7.48 19.14 -42.10
CA ALA A 4 -7.20 19.44 -40.69
C ALA A 4 -8.29 18.92 -39.70
N PHE A 5 -9.50 18.61 -40.16
CA PHE A 5 -10.61 18.18 -39.29
C PHE A 5 -10.58 16.68 -38.89
N GLY A 6 -10.00 15.81 -39.73
CA GLY A 6 -9.96 14.35 -39.46
C GLY A 6 -9.02 13.95 -38.35
N GLY A 7 -7.90 14.65 -38.21
CA GLY A 7 -6.89 14.28 -37.20
C GLY A 7 -7.27 14.60 -35.76
N MET A 8 -8.06 15.62 -35.51
CA MET A 8 -8.48 16.03 -34.17
C MET A 8 -9.61 15.15 -33.64
N MET A 9 -10.50 14.66 -34.52
CA MET A 9 -11.58 13.76 -34.15
C MET A 9 -11.05 12.35 -33.83
N LEU A 10 -10.08 11.86 -34.60
CA LEU A 10 -9.44 10.56 -34.37
C LEU A 10 -8.63 10.53 -33.07
N ARG A 11 -7.91 11.63 -32.72
CA ARG A 11 -7.20 11.74 -31.43
C ARG A 11 -8.12 11.77 -30.22
N LYS A 12 -9.29 12.40 -30.32
CA LYS A 12 -10.29 12.41 -29.25
C LYS A 12 -10.95 11.05 -29.07
N ILE A 13 -11.22 10.31 -30.14
CA ILE A 13 -11.78 8.94 -30.09
C ILE A 13 -10.77 7.98 -29.49
N LEU A 14 -9.49 8.07 -29.85
CA LEU A 14 -8.42 7.26 -29.27
C LEU A 14 -8.22 7.55 -27.77
N ALA A 15 -8.29 8.82 -27.35
CA ALA A 15 -8.18 9.18 -25.94
C ALA A 15 -9.35 8.64 -25.11
N VAL A 16 -10.59 8.71 -25.63
CA VAL A 16 -11.80 8.19 -24.96
C VAL A 16 -11.77 6.66 -24.89
N LEU A 17 -11.30 5.97 -25.93
CA LEU A 17 -11.13 4.53 -25.93
C LEU A 17 -10.06 4.06 -24.95
N TYR A 18 -8.95 4.81 -24.83
CA TYR A 18 -7.88 4.47 -23.89
C TYR A 18 -8.32 4.66 -22.43
N THR A 19 -9.05 5.72 -22.11
CA THR A 19 -9.60 5.94 -20.76
C THR A 19 -10.70 4.92 -20.41
N ALA A 20 -11.56 4.53 -21.35
CA ALA A 20 -12.58 3.53 -21.12
C ALA A 20 -11.98 2.12 -20.90
N LEU A 21 -10.89 1.79 -21.59
CA LEU A 21 -10.19 0.51 -21.43
C LEU A 21 -9.49 0.43 -20.06
N ALA A 22 -8.88 1.52 -19.60
CA ALA A 22 -8.21 1.60 -18.29
C ALA A 22 -9.20 1.47 -17.11
N ILE A 23 -10.37 2.08 -17.22
CA ILE A 23 -11.42 1.97 -16.19
C ILE A 23 -12.03 0.56 -16.14
N GLY A 24 -12.18 -0.10 -17.31
CA GLY A 24 -12.72 -1.47 -17.38
C GLY A 24 -11.76 -2.52 -16.79
N ALA A 25 -10.46 -2.35 -16.94
CA ALA A 25 -9.46 -3.26 -16.39
C ALA A 25 -9.44 -3.23 -14.85
N ASN A 26 -9.44 -2.04 -14.24
CA ASN A 26 -9.42 -1.90 -12.78
C ASN A 26 -10.69 -2.46 -12.10
N ALA A 27 -11.86 -2.30 -12.69
CA ALA A 27 -13.11 -2.84 -12.14
C ALA A 27 -13.14 -4.38 -12.15
N ALA A 28 -12.58 -5.02 -13.17
CA ALA A 28 -12.48 -6.47 -13.24
C ALA A 28 -11.55 -7.03 -12.15
N LEU A 29 -10.42 -6.34 -11.88
CA LEU A 29 -9.43 -6.73 -10.87
C LEU A 29 -9.94 -6.59 -9.44
N ALA A 30 -10.64 -5.50 -9.15
CA ALA A 30 -11.28 -5.30 -7.86
C ALA A 30 -12.28 -6.43 -7.59
N GLY A 31 -13.06 -6.84 -8.60
CA GLY A 31 -14.03 -7.93 -8.50
C GLY A 31 -13.39 -9.28 -8.20
N ASP A 32 -12.27 -9.59 -8.82
CA ASP A 32 -11.56 -10.87 -8.60
C ASP A 32 -10.93 -10.90 -7.20
N ALA A 33 -10.26 -9.83 -6.77
CA ALA A 33 -9.69 -9.72 -5.44
C ALA A 33 -10.77 -9.74 -4.33
N GLU A 34 -11.93 -9.13 -4.59
CA GLU A 34 -13.05 -9.12 -3.65
C GLU A 34 -13.62 -10.52 -3.42
N ALA A 35 -13.78 -11.31 -4.47
CA ALA A 35 -14.29 -12.69 -4.40
C ALA A 35 -13.33 -13.63 -3.65
N LEU A 36 -12.04 -13.29 -3.57
CA LEU A 36 -10.99 -14.09 -2.93
C LEU A 36 -10.77 -13.74 -1.46
N ARG A 37 -11.49 -12.75 -0.91
CA ARG A 37 -11.34 -12.32 0.49
C ARG A 37 -11.85 -13.37 1.45
N GLU A 38 -10.94 -14.03 2.13
CA GLU A 38 -11.22 -15.00 3.21
C GLU A 38 -10.39 -14.66 4.46
N GLY A 39 -10.73 -15.25 5.59
CA GLY A 39 -10.05 -15.00 6.86
C GLY A 39 -10.01 -13.49 7.19
N ASP A 40 -8.84 -12.99 7.59
CA ASP A 40 -8.65 -11.57 7.90
C ASP A 40 -8.85 -10.65 6.68
N MET A 41 -8.67 -11.17 5.46
CA MET A 41 -8.86 -10.37 4.25
C MET A 41 -10.32 -9.95 4.03
N ARG A 42 -11.28 -10.49 4.75
CA ARG A 42 -12.66 -9.98 4.77
C ARG A 42 -12.75 -8.54 5.31
N LYS A 43 -11.76 -8.12 6.13
CA LYS A 43 -11.63 -6.74 6.65
C LYS A 43 -11.11 -5.77 5.58
N LEU A 44 -10.51 -6.27 4.48
CA LEU A 44 -9.91 -5.45 3.44
C LEU A 44 -11.00 -4.73 2.64
N ALA A 45 -11.05 -3.41 2.72
CA ALA A 45 -11.89 -2.57 1.88
C ALA A 45 -11.16 -2.30 0.56
N ILE A 46 -11.74 -2.76 -0.56
CA ILE A 46 -11.20 -2.54 -1.91
C ILE A 46 -11.91 -1.33 -2.50
N HIS A 47 -11.15 -0.43 -3.14
CA HIS A 47 -11.71 0.77 -3.76
C HIS A 47 -12.21 0.47 -5.18
N ASP A 48 -13.35 1.06 -5.56
CA ASP A 48 -13.89 0.98 -6.93
C ASP A 48 -12.95 1.60 -7.97
N ALA A 49 -12.14 2.57 -7.54
CA ALA A 49 -11.09 3.21 -8.34
C ALA A 49 -9.89 3.55 -7.44
N PRO A 50 -8.65 3.50 -7.99
CA PRO A 50 -7.45 3.90 -7.25
C PRO A 50 -7.55 5.34 -6.76
N VAL A 51 -7.05 5.58 -5.54
CA VAL A 51 -7.07 6.89 -4.87
C VAL A 51 -5.66 7.48 -4.84
N ASP A 52 -5.50 8.68 -5.35
CA ASP A 52 -4.23 9.39 -5.30
C ASP A 52 -3.85 9.74 -3.86
N LEU A 53 -2.58 9.51 -3.51
CA LEU A 53 -2.05 9.89 -2.22
C LEU A 53 -1.38 11.26 -2.25
N PRO A 54 -1.36 11.99 -1.12
CA PRO A 54 -0.52 13.17 -0.99
C PRO A 54 0.96 12.76 -1.13
N ALA A 55 1.78 13.68 -1.64
CA ALA A 55 3.24 13.47 -1.62
C ALA A 55 3.70 13.20 -0.19
N ALA A 56 4.41 12.10 0.02
CA ALA A 56 4.83 11.65 1.33
C ALA A 56 6.35 11.51 1.39
N VAL A 57 6.90 11.99 2.51
CA VAL A 57 8.30 11.81 2.87
C VAL A 57 8.33 11.26 4.29
N PHE A 58 8.98 10.13 4.44
CA PHE A 58 9.27 9.50 5.74
C PHE A 58 10.63 9.96 6.26
N LEU A 59 10.93 9.63 7.50
CA LEU A 59 12.28 9.67 8.03
C LEU A 59 12.76 8.23 8.29
N ASP A 60 14.01 7.94 7.98
CA ASP A 60 14.64 6.69 8.41
C ASP A 60 15.14 6.75 9.87
N ALA A 61 15.87 5.74 10.32
CA ALA A 61 16.44 5.70 11.69
C ALA A 61 17.49 6.80 11.94
N ALA A 62 18.12 7.34 10.90
CA ALA A 62 19.12 8.41 10.97
C ALA A 62 18.53 9.82 10.74
N ASP A 63 17.21 9.97 10.73
CA ASP A 63 16.48 11.20 10.37
C ASP A 63 16.68 11.67 8.91
N ALA A 64 17.17 10.80 8.02
CA ALA A 64 17.24 11.10 6.60
C ALA A 64 15.85 10.99 5.96
N GLU A 65 15.57 11.89 5.02
CA GLU A 65 14.32 11.89 4.27
C GLU A 65 14.28 10.75 3.25
N VAL A 66 13.17 10.01 3.25
CA VAL A 66 12.91 8.89 2.35
C VAL A 66 11.55 9.11 1.69
N PRO A 67 11.51 9.54 0.41
CA PRO A 67 10.25 9.75 -0.29
C PRO A 67 9.51 8.44 -0.57
N LEU A 68 8.19 8.41 -0.39
CA LEU A 68 7.36 7.27 -0.82
C LEU A 68 7.50 7.00 -2.34
N ALA A 69 7.82 8.03 -3.11
CA ALA A 69 8.06 7.93 -4.55
C ALA A 69 9.22 7.00 -4.94
N ASP A 70 10.14 6.68 -4.01
CA ASP A 70 11.25 5.75 -4.26
C ASP A 70 10.76 4.32 -4.55
N TRP A 71 9.52 4.00 -4.19
CA TRP A 71 8.86 2.72 -4.49
C TRP A 71 7.91 2.78 -5.69
N GLN A 72 7.91 3.85 -6.48
CA GLN A 72 7.15 3.87 -7.73
C GLN A 72 7.59 2.74 -8.66
N GLY A 73 6.63 2.11 -9.33
CA GLY A 73 6.86 0.94 -10.16
C GLY A 73 6.73 -0.39 -9.43
N GLN A 74 6.52 -0.37 -8.09
CA GLN A 74 6.33 -1.57 -7.28
C GLN A 74 4.95 -1.54 -6.60
N TRP A 75 4.43 -2.73 -6.30
CA TRP A 75 3.33 -2.88 -5.35
C TRP A 75 3.84 -2.67 -3.94
N VAL A 76 3.08 -1.96 -3.11
CA VAL A 76 3.47 -1.62 -1.74
C VAL A 76 2.39 -2.04 -0.76
N VAL A 77 2.80 -2.69 0.33
CA VAL A 77 2.03 -2.90 1.55
C VAL A 77 2.52 -1.88 2.57
N LEU A 78 1.83 -0.75 2.68
CA LEU A 78 2.15 0.36 3.57
C LEU A 78 1.39 0.18 4.89
N ASN A 79 2.11 -0.11 5.98
CA ASN A 79 1.51 -0.39 7.28
C ASN A 79 1.80 0.74 8.28
N PHE A 80 0.76 1.39 8.78
CA PHE A 80 0.85 2.39 9.84
C PHE A 80 0.77 1.71 11.20
N TRP A 81 1.82 1.88 12.02
CA TRP A 81 1.96 1.23 13.31
C TRP A 81 2.59 2.13 14.37
N ALA A 82 2.71 1.65 15.61
CA ALA A 82 3.47 2.32 16.67
C ALA A 82 3.99 1.30 17.69
N THR A 83 5.08 1.66 18.38
CA THR A 83 5.72 0.83 19.43
C THR A 83 4.81 0.56 20.63
N TRP A 84 3.87 1.44 20.92
CA TRP A 84 2.88 1.32 22.00
C TRP A 84 1.58 0.62 21.58
N CYS A 85 1.43 0.26 20.30
CA CYS A 85 0.25 -0.41 19.75
C CYS A 85 0.42 -1.93 19.83
N ALA A 86 -0.26 -2.60 20.74
CA ALA A 86 -0.12 -4.04 20.94
C ALA A 86 -0.47 -4.87 19.68
N PRO A 87 -1.65 -4.70 19.02
CA PRO A 87 -1.97 -5.47 17.82
C PRO A 87 -1.01 -5.19 16.66
N CYS A 88 -0.45 -3.97 16.57
CA CYS A 88 0.57 -3.67 15.55
C CYS A 88 1.84 -4.51 15.75
N ARG A 89 2.25 -4.69 17.01
CA ARG A 89 3.44 -5.47 17.35
C ARG A 89 3.20 -6.96 17.09
N GLU A 90 2.00 -7.44 17.31
CA GLU A 90 1.62 -8.84 17.08
C GLU A 90 1.61 -9.20 15.59
N GLU A 91 1.18 -8.31 14.70
CA GLU A 91 1.17 -8.57 13.26
C GLU A 91 2.53 -8.41 12.57
N MET A 92 3.48 -7.66 13.15
CA MET A 92 4.75 -7.31 12.51
C MET A 92 5.59 -8.50 12.02
N PRO A 93 5.69 -9.65 12.73
CA PRO A 93 6.35 -10.82 12.20
C PRO A 93 5.69 -11.39 10.94
N SER A 94 4.36 -11.29 10.80
CA SER A 94 3.65 -11.73 9.61
C SER A 94 3.95 -10.82 8.39
N LEU A 95 4.14 -9.54 8.61
CA LEU A 95 4.59 -8.59 7.58
C LEU A 95 6.00 -8.94 7.06
N LEU A 96 6.92 -9.33 7.96
CA LEU A 96 8.23 -9.82 7.53
C LEU A 96 8.13 -11.10 6.71
N ARG A 97 7.34 -12.07 7.16
CA ARG A 97 7.14 -13.33 6.41
C ARG A 97 6.45 -13.08 5.06
N LEU A 98 5.53 -12.10 4.97
CA LEU A 98 4.97 -11.66 3.71
C LEU A 98 6.07 -11.13 2.77
N GLN A 99 6.95 -10.24 3.24
CA GLN A 99 8.06 -9.71 2.44
C GLN A 99 8.98 -10.83 1.91
N GLN A 100 9.20 -11.85 2.71
CA GLN A 100 10.02 -13.02 2.33
C GLN A 100 9.30 -13.91 1.30
N ALA A 101 7.98 -14.07 1.43
CA ALA A 101 7.17 -14.91 0.54
C ALA A 101 6.83 -14.23 -0.80
N MET A 102 6.84 -12.90 -0.83
CA MET A 102 6.49 -12.08 -1.99
C MET A 102 7.53 -10.96 -2.17
N PRO A 103 8.77 -11.28 -2.59
CA PRO A 103 9.85 -10.30 -2.72
C PRO A 103 9.62 -9.27 -3.85
N GLU A 104 8.66 -9.52 -4.72
CA GLU A 104 8.24 -8.64 -5.81
C GLU A 104 7.42 -7.42 -5.36
N LEU A 105 6.89 -7.41 -4.12
CA LEU A 105 6.25 -6.26 -3.51
C LEU A 105 7.13 -5.69 -2.39
N ALA A 106 6.89 -4.45 -1.98
CA ALA A 106 7.58 -3.82 -0.86
C ALA A 106 6.66 -3.76 0.37
N VAL A 107 7.14 -4.25 1.53
CA VAL A 107 6.45 -4.10 2.81
C VAL A 107 7.10 -2.96 3.58
N LEU A 108 6.34 -1.91 3.86
CA LEU A 108 6.80 -0.66 4.45
C LEU A 108 6.07 -0.36 5.78
N PRO A 109 6.57 -0.84 6.92
CA PRO A 109 6.05 -0.43 8.21
C PRO A 109 6.48 1.01 8.52
N VAL A 110 5.50 1.90 8.76
CA VAL A 110 5.72 3.32 9.08
C VAL A 110 5.30 3.60 10.51
N ALA A 111 6.27 3.85 11.39
CA ALA A 111 6.02 4.22 12.78
C ALA A 111 5.42 5.63 12.83
N THR A 112 4.11 5.71 13.11
CA THR A 112 3.32 6.94 13.04
C THR A 112 3.16 7.59 14.39
N GLY A 113 3.32 8.91 14.44
CA GLY A 113 3.26 9.69 15.67
C GLY A 113 4.52 9.52 16.53
N ARG A 114 4.36 9.66 17.85
CA ARG A 114 5.51 9.68 18.77
C ARG A 114 6.08 8.27 18.99
N ASN A 115 7.19 7.98 18.33
CA ASN A 115 7.98 6.76 18.49
C ASN A 115 9.46 7.14 18.54
N ALA A 116 10.18 6.76 19.62
CA ALA A 116 11.62 6.91 19.68
C ALA A 116 12.31 5.86 18.81
N VAL A 117 13.39 6.23 18.13
CA VAL A 117 14.15 5.32 17.24
C VAL A 117 14.64 4.10 18.00
N GLU A 118 15.23 4.30 19.18
CA GLU A 118 15.75 3.23 20.05
C GLU A 118 14.63 2.27 20.50
N GLY A 119 13.41 2.77 20.61
CA GLY A 119 12.23 1.94 20.93
C GLY A 119 11.80 1.08 19.76
N ILE A 120 11.91 1.59 18.52
CA ILE A 120 11.64 0.84 17.30
C ILE A 120 12.71 -0.23 17.10
N GLU A 121 13.98 0.13 17.20
CA GLU A 121 15.11 -0.78 17.03
C GLU A 121 15.06 -1.94 18.03
N ARG A 122 14.84 -1.63 19.31
CA ARG A 122 14.68 -2.66 20.34
C ARG A 122 13.52 -3.60 20.04
N PHE A 123 12.36 -3.07 19.63
CA PHE A 123 11.23 -3.91 19.26
C PHE A 123 11.54 -4.77 18.02
N TYR A 124 12.23 -4.21 17.00
CA TYR A 124 12.63 -4.96 15.81
C TYR A 124 13.57 -6.13 16.16
N GLU A 125 14.49 -5.91 17.11
CA GLU A 125 15.38 -6.96 17.63
C GLU A 125 14.60 -8.03 18.40
N GLU A 126 13.73 -7.61 19.35
CA GLU A 126 12.90 -8.53 20.15
C GLU A 126 11.97 -9.40 19.28
N ALA A 127 11.40 -8.83 18.23
CA ALA A 127 10.47 -9.50 17.33
C ALA A 127 11.15 -10.25 16.16
N GLY A 128 12.46 -10.08 15.97
CA GLY A 128 13.21 -10.70 14.88
C GLY A 128 12.86 -10.14 13.49
N VAL A 129 12.51 -8.84 13.41
CA VAL A 129 12.03 -8.21 12.17
C VAL A 129 12.98 -7.15 11.60
N GLN A 130 14.27 -7.23 11.91
CA GLN A 130 15.30 -6.25 11.51
C GLN A 130 15.49 -6.15 9.98
N ALA A 131 14.98 -7.11 9.21
CA ALA A 131 15.02 -7.06 7.75
C ALA A 131 13.98 -6.12 7.14
N LEU A 132 12.98 -5.67 7.92
CA LEU A 132 12.05 -4.63 7.48
C LEU A 132 12.68 -3.24 7.65
N PRO A 133 12.37 -2.27 6.76
CA PRO A 133 12.89 -0.92 6.88
C PRO A 133 12.33 -0.21 8.12
N ILE A 134 13.13 0.64 8.75
CA ILE A 134 12.65 1.58 9.76
C ILE A 134 12.26 2.86 9.05
N LEU A 135 10.94 3.11 8.93
CA LEU A 135 10.37 4.32 8.39
C LEU A 135 9.49 4.98 9.46
N ARG A 136 9.52 6.31 9.53
CA ARG A 136 8.81 7.07 10.56
C ARG A 136 8.03 8.23 9.95
N ASP A 137 6.82 8.47 10.47
CA ASP A 137 5.99 9.66 10.24
C ASP A 137 5.68 10.33 11.60
N PRO A 138 6.68 10.96 12.26
CA PRO A 138 6.57 11.41 13.64
C PRO A 138 5.54 12.54 13.85
N LYS A 139 5.20 13.28 12.80
CA LYS A 139 4.20 14.35 12.83
C LYS A 139 2.85 13.92 12.26
N SER A 140 2.72 12.66 11.82
CA SER A 140 1.54 12.12 11.14
C SER A 140 1.17 12.94 9.88
N ASN A 141 2.19 13.41 9.15
CA ASN A 141 1.99 14.23 7.95
C ASN A 141 1.42 13.40 6.78
N LEU A 142 1.60 12.07 6.79
CA LEU A 142 0.98 11.14 5.86
C LEU A 142 -0.25 10.48 6.49
N ALA A 143 -0.14 9.94 7.68
CA ALA A 143 -1.22 9.18 8.31
C ALA A 143 -2.51 10.01 8.44
N ARG A 144 -2.43 11.28 8.82
CA ARG A 144 -3.61 12.15 8.96
C ARG A 144 -4.34 12.41 7.65
N PRO A 145 -3.69 12.91 6.57
CA PRO A 145 -4.36 13.10 5.29
C PRO A 145 -4.96 11.83 4.71
N MET A 146 -4.38 10.66 5.01
CA MET A 146 -4.91 9.35 4.62
C MET A 146 -6.05 8.85 5.53
N GLY A 147 -6.49 9.64 6.51
CA GLY A 147 -7.60 9.27 7.40
C GLY A 147 -7.26 8.13 8.38
N VAL A 148 -5.99 7.93 8.72
CA VAL A 148 -5.56 6.95 9.72
C VAL A 148 -5.93 7.48 11.11
N MET A 149 -7.06 7.01 11.64
CA MET A 149 -7.62 7.44 12.92
C MET A 149 -7.31 6.49 14.08
N GLY A 150 -6.81 5.31 13.80
CA GLY A 150 -6.41 4.27 14.75
C GLY A 150 -5.33 3.38 14.15
N LEU A 151 -4.72 2.51 14.95
CA LEU A 151 -3.64 1.64 14.51
C LEU A 151 -3.96 0.17 14.86
N PRO A 152 -3.48 -0.79 14.05
CA PRO A 152 -2.81 -0.59 12.77
C PRO A 152 -3.78 -0.27 11.63
N VAL A 153 -3.26 0.34 10.58
CA VAL A 153 -3.94 0.46 9.28
C VAL A 153 -2.94 0.08 8.21
N THR A 154 -3.32 -0.85 7.33
CA THR A 154 -2.50 -1.23 6.19
C THR A 154 -3.17 -0.81 4.90
N VAL A 155 -2.40 -0.20 4.01
CA VAL A 155 -2.85 0.30 2.71
C VAL A 155 -2.08 -0.41 1.61
N ILE A 156 -2.79 -0.86 0.59
CA ILE A 156 -2.20 -1.50 -0.59
C ILE A 156 -2.08 -0.44 -1.68
N LEU A 157 -0.86 -0.21 -2.16
CA LEU A 157 -0.58 0.73 -3.25
C LEU A 157 -0.21 -0.02 -4.53
N ASN A 158 -0.76 0.45 -5.64
CA ASN A 158 -0.37 -0.01 -6.98
C ASN A 158 0.99 0.59 -7.41
N PRO A 159 1.60 0.14 -8.52
CA PRO A 159 2.86 0.68 -9.03
C PRO A 159 2.85 2.17 -9.37
N GLN A 160 1.67 2.78 -9.53
CA GLN A 160 1.52 4.22 -9.73
C GLN A 160 1.54 5.00 -8.40
N GLY A 161 1.63 4.30 -7.25
CA GLY A 161 1.62 4.89 -5.91
C GLY A 161 0.23 5.28 -5.43
N GLN A 162 -0.82 4.72 -6.03
CA GLN A 162 -2.22 4.99 -5.66
C GLN A 162 -2.75 3.90 -4.73
N GLU A 163 -3.57 4.27 -3.77
CA GLU A 163 -4.24 3.34 -2.88
C GLU A 163 -5.35 2.60 -3.62
N VAL A 164 -5.30 1.27 -3.60
CA VAL A 164 -6.32 0.39 -4.21
C VAL A 164 -7.16 -0.34 -3.16
N ALA A 165 -6.63 -0.52 -1.95
CA ALA A 165 -7.33 -1.15 -0.85
C ALA A 165 -6.74 -0.75 0.50
N ARG A 166 -7.54 -0.89 1.58
CA ARG A 166 -7.06 -0.74 2.95
C ARG A 166 -7.69 -1.73 3.91
N LEU A 167 -6.95 -2.08 4.95
CA LEU A 167 -7.40 -2.87 6.07
C LEU A 167 -7.20 -2.08 7.37
N ILE A 168 -8.26 -1.97 8.17
CA ILE A 168 -8.23 -1.35 9.49
C ILE A 168 -8.22 -2.47 10.54
N GLY A 169 -7.25 -2.44 11.41
CA GLY A 169 -6.96 -3.51 12.38
C GLY A 169 -5.82 -4.41 11.90
N ASP A 170 -5.45 -5.36 12.74
CA ASP A 170 -4.40 -6.34 12.50
C ASP A 170 -4.83 -7.46 11.54
N ALA A 171 -3.85 -8.14 10.94
CA ALA A 171 -4.08 -9.32 10.11
C ALA A 171 -2.84 -10.24 10.06
N GLU A 172 -3.06 -11.54 9.74
CA GLU A 172 -1.99 -12.47 9.38
C GLU A 172 -1.63 -12.26 7.90
N TRP A 173 -0.66 -11.37 7.66
CA TRP A 173 -0.29 -10.91 6.31
C TRP A 173 0.40 -11.97 5.45
N ASP A 174 1.06 -12.96 6.05
CA ASP A 174 1.68 -14.10 5.36
C ASP A 174 0.71 -15.28 5.13
N SER A 175 -0.55 -15.14 5.54
CA SER A 175 -1.56 -16.18 5.30
C SER A 175 -1.76 -16.46 3.81
N ALA A 176 -2.17 -17.69 3.46
CA ALA A 176 -2.49 -18.04 2.08
C ALA A 176 -3.57 -17.13 1.49
N HIS A 177 -4.54 -16.70 2.29
CA HIS A 177 -5.61 -15.78 1.86
C HIS A 177 -5.05 -14.39 1.52
N ALA A 178 -4.17 -13.83 2.37
CA ALA A 178 -3.54 -12.54 2.12
C ALA A 178 -2.70 -12.57 0.83
N GLN A 179 -1.85 -13.59 0.68
CA GLN A 179 -1.03 -13.75 -0.52
C GLN A 179 -1.90 -13.94 -1.79
N THR A 180 -3.00 -14.67 -1.70
CA THR A 180 -3.92 -14.87 -2.84
C THR A 180 -4.53 -13.55 -3.30
N VAL A 181 -5.02 -12.73 -2.37
CA VAL A 181 -5.60 -11.41 -2.67
C VAL A 181 -4.54 -10.47 -3.25
N LEU A 182 -3.34 -10.42 -2.64
CA LEU A 182 -2.24 -9.58 -3.13
C LEU A 182 -1.79 -9.99 -4.53
N ARG A 183 -1.67 -11.31 -4.81
CA ARG A 183 -1.35 -11.80 -6.17
C ARG A 183 -2.44 -11.46 -7.18
N ALA A 184 -3.71 -11.46 -6.79
CA ALA A 184 -4.81 -11.06 -7.67
C ALA A 184 -4.69 -9.57 -8.07
N PHE A 185 -4.34 -8.66 -7.13
CA PHE A 185 -4.02 -7.27 -7.48
C PHE A 185 -2.86 -7.16 -8.46
N MET A 186 -1.79 -7.93 -8.24
CA MET A 186 -0.57 -7.87 -9.05
C MET A 186 -0.75 -8.46 -10.47
N ALA A 187 -1.62 -9.46 -10.62
CA ALA A 187 -1.85 -10.15 -11.90
C ALA A 187 -2.60 -9.29 -12.93
N GLY A 188 -3.23 -8.24 -12.49
CA GLY A 188 -4.10 -7.46 -13.35
C GLY A 188 -3.53 -6.13 -13.84
N ASN A 189 -2.25 -5.93 -13.72
CA ASN A 189 -1.52 -4.76 -14.28
C ASN A 189 -0.72 -5.10 -15.52
#